data_282d048755451d2b97edebe2fd66080c
#
_entry.id   282d048755451d2b97edebe2fd66080c
#
_cell.length_a   1.000
_cell.length_b   1.000
_cell.length_c   1.000
_cell.angle_alpha   90.00
_cell.angle_beta   90.00
_cell.angle_gamma   90.00
#
_symmetry.space_group_name_H-M   'P 1'
#
loop_
_entity.id
_entity.type
_entity.pdbx_description
1 polymer ?
#
loop_
_entity_poly.entity_id
_entity_poly.type
_entity_poly.pdbx_seq_one_letter_code
_entity_poly.pdbx_strand_id
1 'polypeptide(L)'
;MVFFIADAYVRVALQQPGRPETRIQTKIRKKTQNPVYGEEHLMTISPRIEDLNYSRLTFTVYSRETIRSDEAIGQVRLGLGATEESEFTHWNNVLQNPGRDYTSWHTLMEADAFNKD
;
A
#
# COMPACT_ATOMS: atom_id res chain seq x y z
N MET A 1 -8.75 26.72 3.16
CA MET A 1 -8.23 25.35 3.34
C MET A 1 -9.38 24.40 3.58
N VAL A 2 -9.38 23.30 2.86
CA VAL A 2 -10.37 22.26 3.05
C VAL A 2 -9.74 21.16 3.91
N PHE A 3 -10.37 20.87 5.04
CA PHE A 3 -9.98 19.73 5.86
C PHE A 3 -10.77 18.51 5.44
N PHE A 4 -10.06 17.46 5.17
CA PHE A 4 -10.68 16.19 4.83
C PHE A 4 -10.70 15.27 6.05
N ILE A 5 -11.89 14.96 6.52
CA ILE A 5 -12.09 14.02 7.63
C ILE A 5 -12.75 12.77 7.04
N ALA A 6 -12.10 11.64 7.23
CA ALA A 6 -12.57 10.40 6.65
C ALA A 6 -12.60 9.27 7.66
N ASP A 7 -13.40 8.27 7.35
CA ASP A 7 -13.31 6.96 7.98
C ASP A 7 -12.35 6.14 7.10
N ALA A 8 -11.06 6.21 7.38
CA ALA A 8 -10.03 5.71 6.49
C ALA A 8 -9.49 4.34 6.90
N TYR A 9 -9.14 3.54 5.90
CA TYR A 9 -8.41 2.30 6.09
C TYR A 9 -7.40 2.14 4.94
N VAL A 10 -6.43 1.23 5.14
CA VAL A 10 -5.41 0.92 4.14
C VAL A 10 -5.57 -0.52 3.69
N ARG A 11 -5.62 -0.73 2.39
CA ARG A 11 -5.55 -2.06 1.79
C ARG A 11 -4.17 -2.25 1.20
N VAL A 12 -3.55 -3.38 1.52
CA VAL A 12 -2.25 -3.77 0.97
C VAL A 12 -2.45 -4.95 0.05
N ALA A 13 -1.98 -4.84 -1.19
CA ALA A 13 -2.08 -5.89 -2.18
C ALA A 13 -0.70 -6.28 -2.68
N LEU A 14 -0.42 -7.58 -2.70
CA LEU A 14 0.82 -8.12 -3.24
C LEU A 14 0.53 -8.97 -4.46
N GLN A 15 1.17 -8.63 -5.58
CA GLN A 15 1.15 -9.40 -6.81
C GLN A 15 2.55 -9.89 -7.14
N GLN A 16 2.67 -11.19 -7.41
CA GLN A 16 3.89 -11.81 -7.90
C GLN A 16 3.59 -12.70 -9.09
N PRO A 17 4.57 -12.93 -9.98
CA PRO A 17 4.36 -13.75 -11.18
C PRO A 17 3.79 -15.14 -10.85
N GLY A 18 2.75 -15.53 -11.60
CA GLY A 18 2.16 -16.86 -11.51
C GLY A 18 1.45 -17.19 -10.21
N ARG A 19 1.17 -16.20 -9.38
CA ARG A 19 0.52 -16.38 -8.08
C ARG A 19 -0.74 -15.51 -7.97
N PRO A 20 -1.76 -15.97 -7.25
CA PRO A 20 -2.91 -15.13 -6.94
C PRO A 20 -2.48 -13.91 -6.14
N GLU A 21 -3.15 -12.79 -6.36
CA GLU A 21 -2.96 -11.60 -5.53
C GLU A 21 -3.36 -11.91 -4.09
N THR A 22 -2.53 -11.49 -3.15
CA THR A 22 -2.84 -11.54 -1.72
C THR A 22 -3.15 -10.14 -1.23
N ARG A 23 -4.13 -10.04 -0.31
CA ARG A 23 -4.56 -8.75 0.24
C ARG A 23 -4.68 -8.83 1.74
N ILE A 24 -4.33 -7.73 2.38
CA ILE A 24 -4.61 -7.47 3.79
C ILE A 24 -5.22 -6.09 3.91
N GLN A 25 -5.87 -5.84 5.04
CA GLN A 25 -6.55 -4.57 5.25
C GLN A 25 -6.46 -4.19 6.72
N THR A 26 -6.22 -2.92 6.97
CA THR A 26 -6.23 -2.37 8.34
C THR A 26 -7.65 -2.24 8.86
N LYS A 27 -7.76 -2.00 10.16
CA LYS A 27 -9.00 -1.53 10.74
C LYS A 27 -9.29 -0.13 10.25
N ILE A 28 -10.57 0.23 10.28
CA ILE A 28 -11.01 1.59 9.94
C ILE A 28 -10.73 2.51 11.11
N ARG A 29 -10.15 3.69 10.80
CA ARG A 29 -10.00 4.77 11.78
C ARG A 29 -11.06 5.83 11.48
N LYS A 30 -12.00 5.97 12.39
CA LYS A 30 -13.19 6.81 12.16
C LYS A 30 -12.89 8.27 12.38
N LYS A 31 -13.42 9.12 11.50
CA LYS A 31 -13.50 10.58 11.63
C LYS A 31 -12.19 11.22 12.05
N THR A 32 -11.12 10.94 11.32
CA THR A 32 -9.83 11.53 11.62
C THR A 32 -9.15 12.05 10.36
N GLN A 33 -8.40 13.14 10.50
CA GLN A 33 -7.54 13.70 9.46
C GLN A 33 -6.17 13.02 9.46
N ASN A 34 -5.75 12.47 10.60
CA ASN A 34 -4.42 11.92 10.80
C ASN A 34 -4.54 10.51 11.39
N PRO A 35 -5.01 9.54 10.61
CA PRO A 35 -5.15 8.18 11.12
C PRO A 35 -3.80 7.57 11.46
N VAL A 36 -3.73 6.92 12.62
CA VAL A 36 -2.58 6.12 13.05
C VAL A 36 -3.07 4.69 13.21
N TYR A 37 -2.51 3.78 12.43
CA TYR A 37 -2.96 2.39 12.46
C TYR A 37 -2.20 1.56 13.48
N GLY A 38 -0.89 1.67 13.55
CA GLY A 38 -0.08 0.94 14.52
C GLY A 38 -0.24 -0.57 14.42
N GLU A 39 -0.55 -1.07 13.24
CA GLU A 39 -0.81 -2.49 13.01
C GLU A 39 0.37 -3.15 12.33
N GLU A 40 0.58 -4.43 12.66
CA GLU A 40 1.55 -5.29 12.01
C GLU A 40 0.83 -6.39 11.25
N HIS A 41 1.21 -6.57 9.99
CA HIS A 41 0.63 -7.60 9.13
C HIS A 41 1.74 -8.39 8.45
N LEU A 42 1.49 -9.70 8.28
CA LEU A 42 2.43 -10.59 7.59
C LEU A 42 1.84 -11.02 6.26
N MET A 43 2.69 -11.00 5.24
CA MET A 43 2.34 -11.51 3.92
C MET A 43 3.42 -12.49 3.47
N THR A 44 3.00 -13.62 2.90
CA THR A 44 3.95 -14.57 2.32
C THR A 44 4.42 -14.04 0.98
N ILE A 45 5.73 -13.98 0.81
CA ILE A 45 6.36 -13.52 -0.43
C ILE A 45 7.36 -14.55 -0.93
N SER A 46 7.36 -14.83 -2.23
CA SER A 46 8.40 -15.63 -2.84
C SER A 46 9.71 -14.84 -2.86
N PRO A 47 10.82 -15.39 -2.30
CA PRO A 47 12.10 -14.68 -2.24
C PRO A 47 12.94 -14.86 -3.51
N ARG A 48 12.46 -15.59 -4.51
CA ARG A 48 13.20 -15.80 -5.76
C ARG A 48 13.37 -14.47 -6.47
N ILE A 49 14.59 -14.23 -6.97
CA ILE A 49 14.92 -12.95 -7.60
C ILE A 49 14.04 -12.66 -8.82
N GLU A 50 13.71 -13.65 -9.62
CA GLU A 50 12.82 -13.51 -10.75
C GLU A 50 11.39 -13.17 -10.35
N ASP A 51 10.97 -13.52 -9.14
CA ASP A 51 9.67 -13.14 -8.61
C ASP A 51 9.73 -11.75 -7.97
N LEU A 52 10.79 -11.47 -7.21
CA LEU A 52 10.95 -10.18 -6.54
C LEU A 52 11.09 -9.03 -7.54
N ASN A 53 11.79 -9.24 -8.64
CA ASN A 53 11.96 -8.21 -9.67
C ASN A 53 10.65 -7.84 -10.38
N TYR A 54 9.66 -8.71 -10.33
CA TYR A 54 8.35 -8.48 -10.95
C TYR A 54 7.22 -8.42 -9.92
N SER A 55 7.58 -8.16 -8.68
CA SER A 55 6.60 -7.99 -7.60
C SER A 55 6.03 -6.57 -7.61
N ARG A 56 4.76 -6.49 -7.27
CA ARG A 56 4.06 -5.23 -7.07
C ARG A 56 3.39 -5.25 -5.70
N LEU A 57 3.78 -4.31 -4.84
CA LEU A 57 3.19 -4.14 -3.51
C LEU A 57 2.54 -2.76 -3.46
N THR A 58 1.22 -2.75 -3.32
CA THR A 58 0.44 -1.52 -3.39
C THR A 58 -0.27 -1.28 -2.06
N PHE A 59 -0.11 -0.07 -1.54
CA PHE A 59 -0.81 0.42 -0.36
C PHE A 59 -1.83 1.45 -0.81
N THR A 60 -3.11 1.16 -0.68
CA THR A 60 -4.17 2.09 -1.09
C THR A 60 -4.93 2.54 0.14
N VAL A 61 -5.02 3.85 0.32
CA VAL A 61 -5.84 4.45 1.37
C VAL A 61 -7.24 4.67 0.83
N TYR A 62 -8.23 4.13 1.52
CA TYR A 62 -9.64 4.29 1.16
C TYR A 62 -10.38 5.10 2.20
N SER A 63 -11.36 5.85 1.73
CA SER A 63 -12.39 6.43 2.57
C SER A 63 -13.61 5.53 2.50
N ARG A 64 -14.07 5.04 3.64
CA ARG A 64 -15.28 4.23 3.73
C ARG A 64 -16.49 5.12 3.48
N GLU A 65 -17.35 4.67 2.59
CA GLU A 65 -18.61 5.33 2.28
C GLU A 65 -19.80 4.46 2.72
N THR A 66 -20.89 5.10 3.14
CA THR A 66 -22.07 4.38 3.63
C THR A 66 -23.09 4.08 2.55
N ILE A 67 -23.10 4.87 1.49
CA ILE A 67 -24.16 4.81 0.45
C ILE A 67 -23.66 4.27 -0.86
N ARG A 68 -22.36 4.38 -1.10
CA ARG A 68 -21.71 3.99 -2.36
C ARG A 68 -20.40 3.25 -2.09
N SER A 69 -19.73 2.85 -3.15
CA SER A 69 -18.41 2.21 -3.05
C SER A 69 -17.40 3.11 -2.34
N ASP A 70 -16.51 2.49 -1.57
CA ASP A 70 -15.43 3.21 -0.91
C ASP A 70 -14.55 3.93 -1.94
N GLU A 71 -14.08 5.11 -1.57
CA GLU A 71 -13.29 5.94 -2.46
C GLU A 71 -11.81 5.81 -2.15
N ALA A 72 -10.99 5.55 -3.18
CA ALA A 72 -9.55 5.53 -3.04
C ALA A 72 -9.04 6.97 -2.93
N ILE A 73 -8.39 7.27 -1.81
CA ILE A 73 -7.83 8.60 -1.54
C ILE A 73 -6.45 8.74 -2.19
N GLY A 74 -5.64 7.70 -2.13
CA GLY A 74 -4.29 7.73 -2.69
C GLY A 74 -3.57 6.42 -2.50
N GLN A 75 -2.40 6.32 -3.12
CA GLN A 75 -1.60 5.11 -3.15
C GLN A 75 -0.13 5.35 -2.93
N VAL A 76 0.53 4.34 -2.36
CA VAL A 76 1.98 4.15 -2.39
C VAL A 76 2.24 2.81 -3.06
N ARG A 77 3.20 2.79 -3.99
CA ARG A 77 3.51 1.59 -4.80
C ARG A 77 4.97 1.24 -4.63
N LEU A 78 5.25 0.01 -4.22
CA LEU A 78 6.60 -0.53 -4.17
C LEU A 78 6.74 -1.62 -5.23
N GLY A 79 7.93 -1.74 -5.80
CA GLY A 79 8.19 -2.68 -6.88
C GLY A 79 7.80 -2.13 -8.24
N LEU A 80 7.16 -2.95 -9.08
CA LEU A 80 6.88 -2.60 -10.48
C LEU A 80 6.01 -1.36 -10.67
N GLY A 81 5.14 -1.05 -9.76
CA GLY A 81 4.25 0.10 -9.91
C GLY A 81 4.83 1.42 -9.42
N ALA A 82 6.05 1.40 -8.86
CA ALA A 82 6.66 2.58 -8.25
C ALA A 82 6.89 3.69 -9.27
N THR A 83 6.63 4.93 -8.85
CA THR A 83 6.83 6.12 -9.67
C THR A 83 7.66 7.18 -8.95
N GLU A 84 7.77 7.09 -7.62
CA GLU A 84 8.42 8.09 -6.79
C GLU A 84 9.77 7.58 -6.29
N GLU A 85 10.73 8.50 -6.12
CA GLU A 85 12.06 8.14 -5.63
C GLU A 85 12.01 7.43 -4.27
N SER A 86 11.18 7.91 -3.36
CA SER A 86 11.03 7.28 -2.05
C SER A 86 10.57 5.82 -2.15
N GLU A 87 9.73 5.52 -3.12
CA GLU A 87 9.22 4.17 -3.37
C GLU A 87 10.32 3.25 -3.91
N PHE A 88 11.09 3.72 -4.88
CA PHE A 88 12.23 2.97 -5.42
C PHE A 88 13.28 2.69 -4.34
N THR A 89 13.62 3.71 -3.57
CA THR A 89 14.62 3.58 -2.51
C THR A 89 14.17 2.59 -1.44
N HIS A 90 12.92 2.69 -1.00
CA HIS A 90 12.38 1.80 0.02
C HIS A 90 12.42 0.34 -0.44
N TRP A 91 11.94 0.07 -1.66
CA TRP A 91 11.91 -1.28 -2.20
C TRP A 91 13.32 -1.87 -2.36
N ASN A 92 14.25 -1.08 -2.88
CA ASN A 92 15.65 -1.51 -3.02
C ASN A 92 16.27 -1.84 -1.66
N ASN A 93 16.04 -1.02 -0.65
CA ASN A 93 16.57 -1.26 0.69
C ASN A 93 16.04 -2.57 1.27
N VAL A 94 14.76 -2.83 1.11
CA VAL A 94 14.14 -4.08 1.56
C VAL A 94 14.76 -5.29 0.86
N LEU A 95 14.91 -5.22 -0.45
CA LEU A 95 15.45 -6.33 -1.24
C LEU A 95 16.92 -6.64 -0.94
N GLN A 96 17.72 -5.60 -0.69
CA GLN A 96 19.15 -5.75 -0.47
C GLN A 96 19.52 -6.15 0.95
N ASN A 97 18.60 -6.02 1.89
CA ASN A 97 18.88 -6.25 3.31
C ASN A 97 17.78 -7.11 3.96
N PRO A 98 17.66 -8.37 3.53
CA PRO A 98 16.66 -9.25 4.13
C PRO A 98 16.90 -9.39 5.64
N GLY A 99 15.79 -9.42 6.38
CA GLY A 99 15.83 -9.53 7.84
C GLY A 99 15.97 -8.20 8.59
N ARG A 100 16.05 -7.08 7.86
CA ARG A 100 16.08 -5.75 8.47
C ARG A 100 14.79 -5.00 8.27
N ASP A 101 14.44 -4.15 9.22
CA ASP A 101 13.27 -3.28 9.14
C ASP A 101 13.65 -1.99 8.43
N TYR A 102 12.74 -1.52 7.58
CA TYR A 102 12.84 -0.23 6.91
C TYR A 102 11.58 0.57 7.10
N THR A 103 11.75 1.82 7.52
CA THR A 103 10.67 2.77 7.68
C THR A 103 10.93 3.96 6.77
N SER A 104 9.92 4.40 6.06
CA SER A 104 10.03 5.54 5.15
C SER A 104 8.71 6.30 5.10
N TRP A 105 8.83 7.60 4.88
CA TRP A 105 7.71 8.46 4.54
C TRP A 105 7.48 8.43 3.04
N HIS A 106 6.21 8.36 2.65
CA HIS A 106 5.81 8.39 1.25
C HIS A 106 4.68 9.38 1.05
N THR A 107 4.70 10.08 -0.08
CA THR A 107 3.58 10.90 -0.50
C THR A 107 2.52 10.00 -1.12
N LEU A 108 1.27 10.18 -0.70
CA LEU A 108 0.16 9.50 -1.36
C LEU A 108 -0.04 10.10 -2.75
N MET A 109 0.10 9.25 -3.75
CA MET A 109 -0.11 9.62 -5.15
C MET A 109 -1.52 9.23 -5.58
N GLU A 110 -1.96 9.73 -6.71
CA GLU A 110 -3.25 9.38 -7.27
C GLU A 110 -3.35 7.86 -7.46
N ALA A 111 -4.48 7.30 -7.03
CA ALA A 111 -4.71 5.87 -7.17
C ALA A 111 -4.93 5.50 -8.63
N ASP A 112 -4.39 4.34 -9.06
CA ASP A 112 -4.63 3.81 -10.38
C ASP A 112 -6.12 3.47 -10.56
N ALA A 113 -6.64 3.73 -11.75
CA ALA A 113 -8.03 3.43 -12.06
C ALA A 113 -8.36 1.94 -11.88
N PHE A 114 -7.38 1.07 -12.11
CA PHE A 114 -7.55 -0.39 -12.01
C PHE A 114 -7.58 -0.90 -10.57
N ASN A 115 -7.23 -0.07 -9.59
CA ASN A 115 -7.23 -0.42 -8.17
C ASN A 115 -8.44 0.14 -7.42
N LYS A 116 -9.39 0.66 -8.12
CA LYS A 116 -10.66 1.07 -7.54
C LYS A 116 -11.57 -0.13 -7.41
N ASP A 117 -12.18 -0.27 -6.28
CA ASP A 117 -13.16 -1.32 -6.05
C ASP A 117 -14.53 -0.96 -6.59
#